data_0fcd90b79cd2307f8b1a245d5f7675bf
#
_entry.id   0fcd90b79cd2307f8b1a245d5f7675bf
#
_cell.length_a   1.000
_cell.length_b   1.000
_cell.length_c   1.000
_cell.angle_alpha   90.00
_cell.angle_beta   90.00
_cell.angle_gamma   90.00
#
_symmetry.space_group_name_H-M   'P 1'
#
loop_
_entity.id
_entity.type
_entity.pdbx_description
1 polymer ?
#
loop_
_entity_poly.entity_id
_entity_poly.type
_entity_poly.pdbx_seq_one_letter_code
_entity_poly.pdbx_strand_id
1 'polypeptide(L)'
;MYVSVENPVTQEIRNEENKKIKTFFPTKHLITRWFNIFNQEIFNDAIYPFHTIEIKRKHGCHAEHIPFEEKDGNIYACLSIADRFNNKNEFLFTLAHEMVHQWQWMHLYRSDHGESFWKWKSRLSQFEIPLGVSI
;
A
#
# COMPACT_ATOMS: atom_id res chain seq x y z
N MET A 1 0.01 36.30 2.14
CA MET A 1 0.58 35.30 1.22
C MET A 1 0.01 33.91 1.50
N TYR A 2 -0.51 33.28 0.49
CA TYR A 2 -1.04 31.94 0.62
C TYR A 2 0.09 30.91 0.50
N VAL A 3 0.21 30.02 1.48
CA VAL A 3 1.17 28.92 1.45
C VAL A 3 0.38 27.63 1.32
N SER A 4 0.60 26.92 0.21
CA SER A 4 0.01 25.62 0.01
C SER A 4 0.75 24.58 0.85
N VAL A 5 0.02 23.88 1.71
CA VAL A 5 0.58 22.79 2.50
C VAL A 5 0.28 21.48 1.78
N GLU A 6 1.31 20.81 1.28
CA GLU A 6 1.16 19.50 0.68
C GLU A 6 0.80 18.49 1.77
N ASN A 7 0.01 17.47 1.39
CA ASN A 7 -0.27 16.39 2.32
C ASN A 7 1.00 15.56 2.59
N PRO A 8 1.08 14.86 3.71
CA PRO A 8 2.29 14.14 4.11
C PRO A 8 2.70 13.04 3.13
N VAL A 9 1.75 12.43 2.42
CA VAL A 9 2.05 11.37 1.45
C VAL A 9 2.78 11.95 0.23
N THR A 10 2.21 12.98 -0.39
CA THR A 10 2.82 13.63 -1.56
C THR A 10 4.18 14.20 -1.22
N GLN A 11 4.29 14.84 -0.05
CA GLN A 11 5.54 15.42 0.41
C GLN A 11 6.64 14.36 0.56
N GLU A 12 6.32 13.22 1.16
CA GLU A 12 7.28 12.13 1.31
C GLU A 12 7.75 11.59 -0.04
N ILE A 13 6.82 11.38 -0.97
CA ILE A 13 7.14 10.86 -2.30
C ILE A 13 8.07 11.81 -3.05
N ARG A 14 7.79 13.11 -3.02
CA ARG A 14 8.64 14.12 -3.66
C ARG A 14 10.00 14.24 -3.01
N ASN A 15 10.06 14.14 -1.68
CA ASN A 15 11.33 14.16 -0.97
C ASN A 15 12.21 12.99 -1.37
N GLU A 16 11.64 11.79 -1.52
CA GLU A 16 12.39 10.62 -1.94
C GLU A 16 12.86 10.71 -3.40
N GLU A 17 12.08 11.34 -4.28
CA GLU A 17 12.48 11.56 -5.68
C GLU A 17 13.75 12.41 -5.80
N ASN A 18 13.97 13.32 -4.86
CA ASN A 18 15.11 14.22 -4.85
C ASN A 18 16.34 13.64 -4.14
N LYS A 19 16.22 12.45 -3.57
CA LYS A 19 17.32 11.79 -2.89
C LYS A 19 18.06 10.85 -3.84
N LYS A 20 19.33 10.61 -3.50
CA LYS A 20 20.10 9.59 -4.18
C LYS A 20 19.43 8.24 -4.02
N ILE A 21 19.33 7.47 -5.11
CA ILE A 21 18.75 6.13 -5.10
C ILE A 21 19.48 5.25 -4.09
N LYS A 22 18.72 4.65 -3.19
CA LYS A 22 19.25 3.82 -2.12
C LYS A 22 18.31 2.66 -1.86
N THR A 23 18.83 1.45 -1.77
CA THR A 23 18.07 0.27 -1.39
C THR A 23 17.35 0.50 -0.08
N PHE A 24 16.06 0.17 -0.06
CA PHE A 24 15.21 0.35 1.11
C PHE A 24 14.83 -1.01 1.70
N PHE A 25 15.00 -1.13 3.01
CA PHE A 25 14.66 -2.35 3.76
C PHE A 25 13.49 -2.04 4.69
N PRO A 26 12.28 -2.50 4.36
CA PRO A 26 11.11 -2.23 5.21
C PRO A 26 11.19 -3.00 6.52
N THR A 27 10.58 -2.42 7.56
CA THR A 27 10.36 -3.06 8.84
C THR A 27 8.86 -3.09 9.12
N LYS A 28 8.43 -3.96 10.02
CA LYS A 28 7.02 -4.01 10.43
C LYS A 28 6.57 -2.67 10.99
N HIS A 29 7.42 -1.98 11.72
CA HIS A 29 7.14 -0.65 12.25
C HIS A 29 6.86 0.35 11.14
N LEU A 30 7.71 0.39 10.11
CA LEU A 30 7.55 1.29 8.98
C LEU A 30 6.32 0.95 8.14
N ILE A 31 6.06 -0.33 7.93
CA ILE A 31 4.86 -0.77 7.20
C ILE A 31 3.61 -0.32 7.95
N THR A 32 3.53 -0.55 9.25
CA THR A 32 2.40 -0.15 10.07
C THR A 32 2.21 1.36 10.07
N ARG A 33 3.31 2.10 10.19
CA ARG A 33 3.28 3.57 10.17
C ARG A 33 2.70 4.09 8.86
N TRP A 34 3.21 3.62 7.72
CA TRP A 34 2.74 4.07 6.41
C TRP A 34 1.35 3.55 6.08
N PHE A 35 1.00 2.35 6.55
CA PHE A 35 -0.36 1.86 6.47
C PHE A 35 -1.32 2.85 7.13
N ASN A 36 -1.03 3.29 8.34
CA ASN A 36 -1.89 4.22 9.08
C ASN A 36 -1.98 5.57 8.39
N ILE A 37 -0.87 6.09 7.88
CA ILE A 37 -0.84 7.36 7.15
C ILE A 37 -1.68 7.25 5.86
N PHE A 38 -1.46 6.21 5.06
CA PHE A 38 -2.22 5.99 3.82
C PHE A 38 -3.71 5.78 4.11
N ASN A 39 -4.03 5.02 5.13
CA ASN A 39 -5.42 4.76 5.49
C ASN A 39 -6.14 6.08 5.83
N GLN A 40 -5.52 6.92 6.62
CA GLN A 40 -6.08 8.21 6.98
C GLN A 40 -6.17 9.17 5.79
N GLU A 41 -5.08 9.33 5.05
CA GLU A 41 -4.98 10.36 4.01
C GLU A 41 -5.63 9.96 2.68
N ILE A 42 -5.56 8.69 2.31
CA ILE A 42 -6.02 8.21 1.00
C ILE A 42 -7.37 7.52 1.10
N PHE A 43 -7.54 6.65 2.08
CA PHE A 43 -8.67 5.73 2.18
C PHE A 43 -9.73 6.15 3.21
N ASN A 44 -9.61 7.32 3.82
CA ASN A 44 -10.56 7.86 4.80
C ASN A 44 -10.83 6.89 5.96
N ASP A 45 -9.79 6.23 6.43
CA ASP A 45 -9.84 5.22 7.51
C ASP A 45 -10.75 4.02 7.20
N ALA A 46 -10.99 3.74 5.93
CA ALA A 46 -11.92 2.68 5.51
C ALA A 46 -11.29 1.30 5.42
N ILE A 47 -10.01 1.16 5.76
CA ILE A 47 -9.29 -0.11 5.62
C ILE A 47 -8.94 -0.69 6.98
N TYR A 48 -9.27 -1.96 7.20
CA TYR A 48 -8.86 -2.70 8.39
C TYR A 48 -7.39 -3.13 8.27
N PRO A 49 -6.66 -3.22 9.40
CA PRO A 49 -5.27 -3.68 9.37
C PRO A 49 -5.15 -5.09 8.80
N PHE A 50 -3.99 -5.41 8.25
CA PHE A 50 -3.67 -6.78 7.88
C PHE A 50 -3.60 -7.64 9.14
N HIS A 51 -4.09 -8.86 9.03
CA HIS A 51 -4.06 -9.83 10.15
C HIS A 51 -2.62 -10.16 10.55
N THR A 52 -1.77 -10.42 9.56
CA THR A 52 -0.34 -10.60 9.76
C THR A 52 0.43 -9.92 8.65
N ILE A 53 1.67 -9.53 8.97
CA ILE A 53 2.60 -8.97 8.00
C ILE A 53 3.85 -9.83 8.04
N GLU A 54 4.19 -10.46 6.92
CA GLU A 54 5.39 -11.23 6.76
C GLU A 54 6.34 -10.54 5.80
N ILE A 55 7.55 -10.27 6.26
CA ILE A 55 8.61 -9.65 5.45
C ILE A 55 9.59 -10.76 5.09
N LYS A 56 9.76 -11.02 3.80
CA LYS A 56 10.63 -12.09 3.35
C LYS A 56 11.20 -11.81 1.95
N ARG A 57 12.25 -12.54 1.60
CA ARG A 57 12.81 -12.47 0.25
C ARG A 57 11.78 -12.98 -0.74
N LYS A 58 11.54 -12.20 -1.81
CA LYS A 58 10.58 -12.56 -2.85
C LYS A 58 11.23 -12.59 -4.21
N HIS A 59 10.69 -13.47 -5.06
CA HIS A 59 11.09 -13.61 -6.45
C HIS A 59 9.86 -13.47 -7.33
N GLY A 60 9.95 -12.64 -8.37
CA GLY A 60 8.87 -12.44 -9.33
C GLY A 60 7.78 -11.48 -8.92
N CYS A 61 7.70 -11.07 -7.66
CA CYS A 61 6.77 -10.05 -7.18
C CYS A 61 7.35 -9.37 -5.94
N HIS A 62 6.83 -8.18 -5.61
CA HIS A 62 7.26 -7.44 -4.41
C HIS A 62 6.35 -7.69 -3.21
N ALA A 63 5.11 -8.07 -3.43
CA ALA A 63 4.17 -8.31 -2.34
C ALA A 63 2.98 -9.14 -2.82
N GLU A 64 2.27 -9.69 -1.84
CA GLU A 64 1.04 -10.44 -2.07
C GLU A 64 0.02 -10.10 -0.99
N HIS A 65 -1.21 -9.86 -1.42
CA HIS A 65 -2.37 -9.78 -0.55
C HIS A 65 -2.96 -11.18 -0.47
N ILE A 66 -3.05 -11.74 0.74
CA ILE A 66 -3.49 -13.12 0.95
C ILE A 66 -4.80 -13.11 1.74
N PRO A 67 -5.94 -13.07 1.05
CA PRO A 67 -7.25 -13.05 1.72
C PRO A 67 -7.62 -14.43 2.24
N PHE A 68 -8.33 -14.47 3.37
CA PHE A 68 -8.88 -15.72 3.88
C PHE A 68 -10.14 -15.46 4.70
N GLU A 69 -10.92 -16.50 4.88
CA GLU A 69 -12.17 -16.48 5.66
C GLU A 69 -12.11 -17.57 6.72
N GLU A 70 -12.44 -17.19 7.94
CA GLU A 70 -12.54 -18.14 9.05
C GLU A 70 -13.90 -18.88 9.02
N LYS A 71 -13.98 -20.00 9.74
CA LYS A 71 -15.20 -20.81 9.80
C LYS A 71 -16.41 -20.04 10.35
N ASP A 72 -16.17 -19.03 11.17
CA ASP A 72 -17.21 -18.19 11.74
C ASP A 72 -17.75 -17.12 10.77
N GLY A 73 -17.21 -17.06 9.55
CA GLY A 73 -17.59 -16.08 8.54
C GLY A 73 -16.81 -14.78 8.58
N ASN A 74 -15.93 -14.59 9.57
CA ASN A 74 -15.08 -13.41 9.62
C ASN A 74 -14.00 -13.49 8.53
N ILE A 75 -13.74 -12.36 7.88
CA ILE A 75 -12.75 -12.27 6.81
C ILE A 75 -11.53 -11.49 7.27
N TYR A 76 -10.38 -11.94 6.79
CA TYR A 76 -9.07 -11.36 7.12
C TYR A 76 -8.19 -11.40 5.90
N ALA A 77 -7.07 -10.72 5.97
CA ALA A 77 -6.01 -10.87 4.96
C ALA A 77 -4.65 -10.70 5.60
N CYS A 78 -3.69 -11.42 5.05
CA CYS A 78 -2.29 -11.28 5.41
C CYS A 78 -1.56 -10.52 4.31
N LEU A 79 -0.53 -9.78 4.69
CA LEU A 79 0.39 -9.14 3.76
C LEU A 79 1.72 -9.90 3.78
N SER A 80 2.18 -10.34 2.62
CA SER A 80 3.52 -10.86 2.42
C SER A 80 4.27 -9.86 1.56
N ILE A 81 5.36 -9.31 2.05
CA ILE A 81 6.05 -8.20 1.37
C ILE A 81 7.56 -8.43 1.32
N ALA A 82 8.18 -7.97 0.24
CA ALA A 82 9.61 -8.13 0.03
C ALA A 82 10.43 -7.49 1.15
N ASP A 83 11.59 -8.09 1.45
CA ASP A 83 12.50 -7.61 2.46
C ASP A 83 13.35 -6.42 1.97
N ARG A 84 13.31 -6.11 0.67
CA ARG A 84 14.08 -5.00 0.08
C ARG A 84 13.42 -4.46 -1.18
N PHE A 85 13.62 -3.18 -1.41
CA PHE A 85 13.16 -2.45 -2.59
C PHE A 85 14.30 -1.60 -3.15
N ASN A 86 14.22 -1.26 -4.42
CA ASN A 86 15.24 -0.43 -5.07
C ASN A 86 15.31 0.98 -4.47
N ASN A 87 14.19 1.47 -3.95
CA ASN A 87 14.11 2.75 -3.25
C ASN A 87 12.85 2.76 -2.39
N LYS A 88 12.72 3.80 -1.56
CA LYS A 88 11.58 3.89 -0.64
C LYS A 88 10.26 4.10 -1.37
N ASN A 89 10.24 4.84 -2.48
CA ASN A 89 9.01 5.07 -3.24
C ASN A 89 8.44 3.77 -3.80
N GLU A 90 9.30 2.86 -4.28
CA GLU A 90 8.86 1.55 -4.75
C GLU A 90 8.15 0.78 -3.63
N PHE A 91 8.66 0.87 -2.41
CA PHE A 91 7.99 0.30 -1.23
C PHE A 91 6.63 0.96 -0.98
N LEU A 92 6.57 2.29 -1.01
CA LEU A 92 5.33 3.03 -0.77
C LEU A 92 4.27 2.69 -1.82
N PHE A 93 4.67 2.62 -3.09
CA PHE A 93 3.75 2.28 -4.18
C PHE A 93 3.24 0.84 -4.05
N THR A 94 4.11 -0.09 -3.65
CA THR A 94 3.73 -1.49 -3.40
C THR A 94 2.73 -1.60 -2.25
N LEU A 95 2.99 -0.90 -1.15
CA LEU A 95 2.09 -0.90 0.00
C LEU A 95 0.71 -0.37 -0.38
N ALA A 96 0.66 0.75 -1.12
CA ALA A 96 -0.60 1.33 -1.56
C ALA A 96 -1.39 0.36 -2.46
N HIS A 97 -0.71 -0.33 -3.37
CA HIS A 97 -1.31 -1.35 -4.23
C HIS A 97 -1.98 -2.45 -3.40
N GLU A 98 -1.27 -2.98 -2.40
CA GLU A 98 -1.81 -4.03 -1.54
C GLU A 98 -2.96 -3.51 -0.66
N MET A 99 -2.94 -2.24 -0.29
CA MET A 99 -4.03 -1.62 0.45
C MET A 99 -5.29 -1.47 -0.39
N VAL A 100 -5.17 -1.28 -1.71
CA VAL A 100 -6.34 -1.31 -2.60
C VAL A 100 -6.98 -2.71 -2.57
N HIS A 101 -6.18 -3.77 -2.61
CA HIS A 101 -6.70 -5.14 -2.47
C HIS A 101 -7.37 -5.35 -1.11
N GLN A 102 -6.81 -4.78 -0.04
CA GLN A 102 -7.40 -4.86 1.28
C GLN A 102 -8.77 -4.16 1.32
N TRP A 103 -8.89 -3.00 0.68
CA TRP A 103 -10.17 -2.32 0.53
C TRP A 103 -11.19 -3.19 -0.22
N GLN A 104 -10.77 -3.78 -1.36
CA GLN A 104 -11.64 -4.68 -2.12
C GLN A 104 -12.14 -5.85 -1.27
N TRP A 105 -11.23 -6.47 -0.54
CA TRP A 105 -11.55 -7.64 0.27
C TRP A 105 -12.53 -7.31 1.40
N MET A 106 -12.27 -6.23 2.13
CA MET A 106 -13.11 -5.82 3.26
C MET A 106 -14.50 -5.32 2.83
N HIS A 107 -14.61 -4.68 1.68
CA HIS A 107 -15.87 -4.07 1.25
C HIS A 107 -16.60 -4.84 0.16
N LEU A 108 -15.89 -5.60 -0.68
CA LEU A 108 -16.48 -6.25 -1.84
C LEU A 108 -16.25 -7.76 -1.89
N TYR A 109 -15.52 -8.31 -0.94
CA TYR A 109 -15.22 -9.74 -0.87
C TYR A 109 -14.49 -10.23 -2.12
N ARG A 110 -13.55 -9.44 -2.63
CA ARG A 110 -12.72 -9.78 -3.79
C ARG A 110 -11.33 -9.19 -3.67
N SER A 111 -10.37 -9.76 -4.39
CA SER A 111 -9.00 -9.29 -4.46
C SER A 111 -8.48 -9.60 -5.85
N ASP A 112 -8.68 -8.67 -6.79
CA ASP A 112 -8.33 -8.83 -8.19
C ASP A 112 -7.90 -7.51 -8.82
N HIS A 113 -7.55 -7.52 -10.11
CA HIS A 113 -7.22 -6.33 -10.88
C HIS A 113 -8.37 -5.93 -11.80
N GLY A 114 -9.60 -6.11 -11.34
CA GLY A 114 -10.80 -5.71 -12.07
C GLY A 114 -11.15 -4.23 -11.85
N GLU A 115 -12.39 -3.89 -12.20
CA GLU A 115 -12.88 -2.51 -12.15
C GLU A 115 -12.74 -1.87 -10.78
N SER A 116 -13.07 -2.59 -9.72
CA SER A 116 -12.99 -2.06 -8.35
C SER A 116 -11.55 -1.77 -7.90
N PHE A 117 -10.56 -2.42 -8.50
CA PHE A 117 -9.15 -2.11 -8.29
C PHE A 117 -8.77 -0.81 -9.03
N TRP A 118 -9.06 -0.74 -10.32
CA TRP A 118 -8.68 0.40 -11.16
C TRP A 118 -9.41 1.69 -10.80
N LYS A 119 -10.54 1.58 -10.14
CA LYS A 119 -11.29 2.72 -9.63
C LYS A 119 -10.45 3.61 -8.71
N TRP A 120 -9.44 3.04 -8.04
CA TRP A 120 -8.56 3.77 -7.13
C TRP A 120 -7.43 4.52 -7.83
N LYS A 121 -7.23 4.30 -9.13
CA LYS A 121 -6.13 4.92 -9.89
C LYS A 121 -6.16 6.45 -9.81
N SER A 122 -7.31 7.05 -10.02
CA SER A 122 -7.47 8.51 -9.97
C SER A 122 -7.18 9.06 -8.56
N ARG A 123 -7.69 8.39 -7.54
CA ARG A 123 -7.46 8.80 -6.16
C ARG A 123 -5.98 8.74 -5.79
N LEU A 124 -5.31 7.64 -6.14
CA LEU A 124 -3.89 7.48 -5.86
C LEU A 124 -3.04 8.48 -6.63
N SER A 125 -3.43 8.81 -7.86
CA SER A 125 -2.72 9.82 -8.66
C SER A 125 -2.69 11.19 -8.00
N GLN A 126 -3.71 11.53 -7.22
CA GLN A 126 -3.74 12.80 -6.46
C GLN A 126 -2.63 12.86 -5.43
N PHE A 127 -2.09 11.72 -5.01
CA PHE A 127 -0.99 11.60 -4.07
C PHE A 127 0.33 11.25 -4.75
N GLU A 128 0.36 11.31 -6.10
CA GLU A 128 1.51 10.97 -6.92
C GLU A 128 1.93 9.49 -6.78
N ILE A 129 0.96 8.62 -6.51
CA ILE A 129 1.18 7.18 -6.43
C ILE A 129 0.62 6.54 -7.70
N PRO A 130 1.48 5.94 -8.53
CA PRO A 130 1.01 5.18 -9.70
C PRO A 130 0.39 3.87 -9.24
N LEU A 131 -0.68 3.45 -9.91
CA LEU A 131 -1.32 2.17 -9.66
C LEU A 131 -1.12 1.29 -10.90
N GLY A 132 -0.38 0.19 -10.74
CA GLY A 132 -0.12 -0.78 -11.79
C GLY A 132 -0.55 -2.18 -11.40
N VAL A 133 -0.58 -3.11 -12.37
CA VAL A 133 -0.93 -4.51 -12.11
C VAL A 133 0.25 -5.32 -11.59
N SER A 134 1.45 -4.90 -11.94
CA SER A 134 2.68 -5.62 -11.61
C SER A 134 3.41 -4.95 -10.45
N ILE A 135 3.79 -5.75 -9.51
CA ILE A 135 4.52 -5.26 -8.34
C ILE A 135 5.83 -6.03 -8.19
#